data_9b0b1a418e6ab9afec65740444dc6c62
#
_entry.id   9b0b1a418e6ab9afec65740444dc6c62
#
_cell.length_a   1.000
_cell.length_b   1.000
_cell.length_c   1.000
_cell.angle_alpha   90.00
_cell.angle_beta   90.00
_cell.angle_gamma   90.00
#
_symmetry.space_group_name_H-M   'P 1'
#
loop_
_entity.id
_entity.type
_entity.pdbx_description
1 polymer ?
#
loop_
_entity_poly.entity_id
_entity_poly.type
_entity_poly.pdbx_seq_one_letter_code
_entity_poly.pdbx_strand_id
1 'polypeptide(L)'
;MIKKIIDFLFPNYCGICGNKINTSYTCEKCSNILECYKERVLMHTASNAHFDKLLCLFEYSGIMKQKMLEFKFSDKKYISRTLGELTFKKIKKYDLQADYLIPVPISKQRMFERGYNQSEYIANFLAEFCKIKVLNNCLIKSRNNSKQSLLSASERQHNVKNAYAVKNPEKIKGKTIMLIDDIMTTGATINECAKELKKYGAKEVIAIALLYSVRGGI
;
A
#
# COMPACT_ATOMS: atom_id res chain seq x y z
N MET A 1 25.50 -19.60 14.50
CA MET A 1 26.33 -18.61 15.23
C MET A 1 26.26 -17.22 14.57
N ILE A 2 26.49 -17.08 13.27
CA ILE A 2 26.46 -15.80 12.52
C ILE A 2 25.12 -15.04 12.68
N LYS A 3 23.97 -15.73 12.58
CA LYS A 3 22.65 -15.11 12.75
C LYS A 3 22.47 -14.44 14.11
N LYS A 4 22.93 -15.07 15.20
CA LYS A 4 22.89 -14.49 16.56
C LYS A 4 23.74 -13.23 16.70
N ILE A 5 24.88 -13.17 16.00
CA ILE A 5 25.75 -11.99 15.99
C ILE A 5 25.09 -10.86 15.19
N ILE A 6 24.49 -11.17 14.05
CA ILE A 6 23.75 -10.20 13.24
C ILE A 6 22.54 -9.65 14.01
N ASP A 7 21.75 -10.52 14.64
CA ASP A 7 20.59 -10.13 15.45
C ASP A 7 20.97 -9.29 16.71
N PHE A 8 22.19 -9.48 17.22
CA PHE A 8 22.73 -8.68 18.30
C PHE A 8 23.18 -7.29 17.82
N LEU A 9 23.88 -7.20 16.70
CA LEU A 9 24.38 -5.97 16.12
C LEU A 9 23.27 -5.15 15.42
N PHE A 10 22.28 -5.83 14.84
CA PHE A 10 21.16 -5.22 14.12
C PHE A 10 19.82 -5.79 14.61
N PRO A 11 19.43 -5.51 15.85
CA PRO A 11 18.20 -6.04 16.42
C PRO A 11 16.98 -5.54 15.67
N ASN A 12 16.00 -6.42 15.49
CA ASN A 12 14.71 -6.04 14.97
C ASN A 12 13.92 -5.25 16.04
N TYR A 13 13.17 -4.27 15.59
CA TYR A 13 12.30 -3.46 16.44
C TYR A 13 10.87 -3.52 15.94
N CYS A 14 9.92 -3.56 16.87
CA CYS A 14 8.50 -3.43 16.54
C CYS A 14 8.25 -2.05 15.94
N GLY A 15 7.77 -1.99 14.70
CA GLY A 15 7.50 -0.71 14.02
C GLY A 15 6.35 0.09 14.65
N ILE A 16 5.60 -0.51 15.60
CA ILE A 16 4.50 0.16 16.29
C ILE A 16 4.98 0.80 17.60
N CYS A 17 5.60 0.05 18.51
CA CYS A 17 6.01 0.56 19.83
C CYS A 17 7.52 0.81 19.98
N GLY A 18 8.33 0.37 19.04
CA GLY A 18 9.79 0.51 19.10
C GLY A 18 10.50 -0.51 20.01
N ASN A 19 9.78 -1.43 20.65
CA ASN A 19 10.41 -2.45 21.50
C ASN A 19 11.24 -3.42 20.65
N LYS A 20 12.37 -3.87 21.21
CA LYS A 20 13.21 -4.90 20.60
C LYS A 20 12.45 -6.23 20.51
N ILE A 21 12.58 -6.90 19.38
CA ILE A 21 11.91 -8.17 19.06
C ILE A 21 12.87 -9.11 18.33
N ASN A 22 12.61 -10.43 18.38
CA ASN A 22 13.56 -11.41 17.86
C ASN A 22 13.18 -11.99 16.48
N THR A 23 11.90 -12.14 16.15
CA THR A 23 11.49 -12.99 15.02
C THR A 23 10.47 -12.37 14.06
N SER A 24 9.80 -11.29 14.44
CA SER A 24 8.79 -10.60 13.62
C SER A 24 9.09 -9.10 13.58
N TYR A 25 8.29 -8.32 12.87
CA TYR A 25 8.39 -6.85 12.90
C TYR A 25 7.28 -6.21 13.73
N THR A 26 6.46 -7.05 14.41
CA THR A 26 5.41 -6.61 15.33
C THR A 26 5.46 -7.46 16.59
N CYS A 27 5.54 -6.84 17.79
CA CYS A 27 5.47 -7.59 19.05
C CYS A 27 4.03 -8.05 19.33
N GLU A 28 3.87 -9.07 20.16
CA GLU A 28 2.58 -9.65 20.51
C GLU A 28 1.58 -8.61 21.03
N LYS A 29 2.01 -7.74 21.97
CA LYS A 29 1.16 -6.66 22.49
C LYS A 29 0.61 -5.76 21.39
N CYS A 30 1.46 -5.36 20.43
CA CYS A 30 1.02 -4.53 19.32
C CYS A 30 0.16 -5.32 18.32
N SER A 31 0.44 -6.60 18.09
CA SER A 31 -0.39 -7.46 17.25
C SER A 31 -1.83 -7.51 17.78
N ASN A 32 -2.00 -7.75 19.08
CA ASN A 32 -3.32 -7.81 19.73
C ASN A 32 -4.07 -6.47 19.62
N ILE A 33 -3.36 -5.33 19.79
CA ILE A 33 -3.97 -4.00 19.58
C ILE A 33 -4.42 -3.83 18.11
N LEU A 34 -3.64 -4.30 17.15
CA LEU A 34 -3.96 -4.16 15.73
C LEU A 34 -5.11 -5.07 15.29
N GLU A 35 -5.35 -6.18 15.97
CA GLU A 35 -6.50 -7.06 15.73
C GLU A 35 -7.85 -6.38 16.04
N CYS A 36 -7.87 -5.38 16.91
CA CYS A 36 -9.06 -4.58 17.21
C CYS A 36 -9.48 -3.64 16.06
N TYR A 37 -8.58 -3.38 15.08
CA TYR A 37 -8.91 -2.55 13.93
C TYR A 37 -9.79 -3.31 12.95
N LYS A 38 -10.85 -2.64 12.48
CA LYS A 38 -11.74 -3.19 11.45
C LYS A 38 -11.03 -3.22 10.10
N GLU A 39 -11.20 -4.31 9.39
CA GLU A 39 -10.80 -4.46 8.00
C GLU A 39 -11.99 -4.10 7.09
N ARG A 40 -11.70 -3.62 5.89
CA ARG A 40 -12.70 -3.46 4.85
C ARG A 40 -12.33 -4.36 3.69
N VAL A 41 -13.18 -5.33 3.39
CA VAL A 41 -12.93 -6.34 2.36
C VAL A 41 -14.09 -6.37 1.38
N LEU A 42 -13.79 -6.21 0.10
CA LEU A 42 -14.72 -6.40 -0.99
C LEU A 42 -14.11 -7.45 -1.93
N MET A 43 -14.68 -8.65 -1.97
CA MET A 43 -14.20 -9.73 -2.83
C MET A 43 -14.74 -9.62 -4.26
N HIS A 44 -15.84 -8.89 -4.43
CA HIS A 44 -16.41 -8.51 -5.71
C HIS A 44 -16.84 -7.05 -5.63
N THR A 45 -16.45 -6.23 -6.58
CA THR A 45 -16.75 -4.80 -6.56
C THR A 45 -17.96 -4.47 -7.41
N ALA A 46 -18.64 -3.37 -7.06
CA ALA A 46 -19.74 -2.85 -7.84
C ALA A 46 -19.27 -2.35 -9.22
N SER A 47 -20.19 -2.21 -10.16
CA SER A 47 -19.96 -1.86 -11.58
C SER A 47 -19.15 -0.57 -11.82
N ASN A 48 -18.97 0.27 -10.82
CA ASN A 48 -18.26 1.55 -10.96
C ASN A 48 -16.78 1.50 -10.54
N ALA A 49 -16.29 0.36 -10.03
CA ALA A 49 -14.89 0.18 -9.67
C ALA A 49 -14.12 -0.53 -10.81
N HIS A 50 -12.89 -0.09 -11.05
CA HIS A 50 -12.00 -0.70 -12.03
C HIS A 50 -11.07 -1.77 -11.41
N PHE A 51 -11.05 -1.91 -10.09
CA PHE A 51 -10.43 -3.04 -9.40
C PHE A 51 -11.48 -4.13 -9.13
N ASP A 52 -11.05 -5.39 -9.16
CA ASP A 52 -11.94 -6.55 -8.99
C ASP A 52 -12.16 -6.89 -7.52
N LYS A 53 -11.11 -6.71 -6.70
CA LYS A 53 -11.12 -6.96 -5.24
C LYS A 53 -10.49 -5.78 -4.50
N LEU A 54 -10.95 -5.55 -3.26
CA LEU A 54 -10.38 -4.55 -2.38
C LEU A 54 -10.14 -5.14 -0.99
N LEU A 55 -8.95 -4.87 -0.45
CA LEU A 55 -8.59 -5.13 0.94
C LEU A 55 -8.02 -3.86 1.57
N CYS A 56 -8.70 -3.32 2.58
CA CYS A 56 -8.19 -2.25 3.43
C CYS A 56 -7.91 -2.82 4.81
N LEU A 57 -6.66 -2.68 5.28
CA LEU A 57 -6.21 -3.38 6.47
C LEU A 57 -6.66 -2.72 7.77
N PHE A 58 -6.54 -1.38 7.85
CA PHE A 58 -6.75 -0.64 9.09
C PHE A 58 -7.49 0.66 8.85
N GLU A 59 -8.35 1.04 9.78
CA GLU A 59 -8.93 2.38 9.79
C GLU A 59 -7.84 3.43 10.02
N TYR A 60 -7.94 4.57 9.33
CA TYR A 60 -7.03 5.72 9.49
C TYR A 60 -7.32 6.46 10.80
N SER A 61 -7.05 5.80 11.93
CA SER A 61 -7.30 6.28 13.28
C SER A 61 -6.20 5.83 14.25
N GLY A 62 -6.20 6.34 15.46
CA GLY A 62 -5.34 5.91 16.56
C GLY A 62 -3.86 5.76 16.20
N ILE A 63 -3.27 4.66 16.66
CA ILE A 63 -1.84 4.37 16.50
C ILE A 63 -1.44 4.20 15.02
N MET A 64 -2.31 3.65 14.17
CA MET A 64 -2.00 3.43 12.76
C MET A 64 -1.91 4.75 11.99
N LYS A 65 -2.77 5.73 12.31
CA LYS A 65 -2.65 7.10 11.78
C LYS A 65 -1.33 7.74 12.18
N GLN A 66 -0.95 7.65 13.47
CA GLN A 66 0.31 8.19 13.97
C GLN A 66 1.51 7.55 13.24
N LYS A 67 1.57 6.22 13.16
CA LYS A 67 2.67 5.50 12.49
C LYS A 67 2.78 5.82 11.01
N MET A 68 1.66 5.99 10.33
CA MET A 68 1.66 6.40 8.92
C MET A 68 2.17 7.84 8.75
N LEU A 69 1.88 8.76 9.66
CA LEU A 69 2.43 10.12 9.64
C LEU A 69 3.94 10.10 9.91
N GLU A 70 4.40 9.33 10.90
CA GLU A 70 5.84 9.13 11.17
C GLU A 70 6.55 8.56 9.94
N PHE A 71 5.96 7.58 9.26
CA PHE A 71 6.49 7.00 8.03
C PHE A 71 6.53 8.00 6.88
N LYS A 72 5.60 8.95 6.79
CA LYS A 72 5.55 9.96 5.71
C LYS A 72 6.47 11.15 5.92
N PHE A 73 6.73 11.52 7.17
CA PHE A 73 7.30 12.83 7.48
C PHE A 73 8.49 12.80 8.45
N SER A 74 8.86 11.63 9.01
CA SER A 74 9.93 11.52 10.01
C SER A 74 11.06 10.56 9.61
N ASP A 75 11.16 10.22 8.31
CA ASP A 75 12.17 9.29 7.74
C ASP A 75 12.25 7.90 8.42
N LYS A 76 11.16 7.49 9.10
CA LYS A 76 11.09 6.20 9.79
C LYS A 76 10.78 5.05 8.82
N LYS A 77 11.64 4.85 7.83
CA LYS A 77 11.48 3.82 6.78
C LYS A 77 11.36 2.41 7.33
N TYR A 78 11.92 2.13 8.51
CA TYR A 78 11.82 0.83 9.17
C TYR A 78 10.37 0.38 9.43
N ILE A 79 9.42 1.31 9.55
CA ILE A 79 7.99 1.02 9.72
C ILE A 79 7.45 0.20 8.54
N SER A 80 8.01 0.37 7.33
CA SER A 80 7.58 -0.37 6.14
C SER A 80 7.72 -1.88 6.27
N ARG A 81 8.70 -2.38 7.04
CA ARG A 81 8.86 -3.81 7.33
C ARG A 81 7.65 -4.35 8.09
N THR A 82 7.26 -3.65 9.15
CA THR A 82 6.06 -4.00 9.92
C THR A 82 4.81 -3.94 9.07
N LEU A 83 4.65 -2.90 8.26
CA LEU A 83 3.50 -2.75 7.36
C LEU A 83 3.47 -3.85 6.29
N GLY A 84 4.62 -4.24 5.73
CA GLY A 84 4.75 -5.35 4.79
C GLY A 84 4.35 -6.69 5.42
N GLU A 85 4.83 -6.99 6.64
CA GLU A 85 4.46 -8.20 7.39
C GLU A 85 2.96 -8.25 7.68
N LEU A 86 2.38 -7.16 8.17
CA LEU A 86 0.95 -7.06 8.46
C LEU A 86 0.10 -7.26 7.20
N THR A 87 0.53 -6.67 6.08
CA THR A 87 -0.13 -6.84 4.79
C THR A 87 -0.07 -8.29 4.34
N PHE A 88 1.07 -8.95 4.47
CA PHE A 88 1.23 -10.37 4.13
C PHE A 88 0.28 -11.27 4.94
N LYS A 89 0.19 -11.07 6.27
CA LYS A 89 -0.73 -11.83 7.13
C LYS A 89 -2.18 -11.71 6.65
N LYS A 90 -2.61 -10.51 6.22
CA LYS A 90 -3.97 -10.27 5.71
C LYS A 90 -4.19 -10.87 4.33
N ILE A 91 -3.23 -10.73 3.41
CA ILE A 91 -3.27 -11.37 2.09
C ILE A 91 -3.44 -12.89 2.25
N LYS A 92 -2.67 -13.49 3.16
CA LYS A 92 -2.75 -14.92 3.44
C LYS A 92 -4.08 -15.33 4.05
N LYS A 93 -4.65 -14.52 4.97
CA LYS A 93 -5.97 -14.75 5.58
C LYS A 93 -7.09 -14.83 4.53
N TYR A 94 -7.02 -14.02 3.48
CA TYR A 94 -8.02 -13.94 2.41
C TYR A 94 -7.64 -14.71 1.14
N ASP A 95 -6.57 -15.49 1.18
CA ASP A 95 -6.03 -16.29 0.06
C ASP A 95 -5.92 -15.48 -1.25
N LEU A 96 -5.39 -14.26 -1.16
CA LEU A 96 -5.22 -13.40 -2.32
C LEU A 96 -3.92 -13.75 -3.05
N GLN A 97 -4.02 -14.09 -4.33
CA GLN A 97 -2.91 -14.47 -5.20
C GLN A 97 -2.71 -13.43 -6.30
N ALA A 98 -1.47 -13.16 -6.67
CA ALA A 98 -1.13 -12.27 -7.77
C ALA A 98 0.17 -12.68 -8.47
N ASP A 99 0.31 -12.30 -9.75
CA ASP A 99 1.56 -12.47 -10.50
C ASP A 99 2.58 -11.38 -10.14
N TYR A 100 2.10 -10.15 -9.87
CA TYR A 100 2.96 -9.00 -9.59
C TYR A 100 2.36 -8.07 -8.54
N LEU A 101 3.25 -7.41 -7.79
CA LEU A 101 2.95 -6.25 -6.96
C LEU A 101 3.27 -4.98 -7.73
N ILE A 102 2.37 -4.01 -7.74
CA ILE A 102 2.59 -2.69 -8.32
C ILE A 102 2.26 -1.62 -7.27
N PRO A 103 3.24 -0.80 -6.85
CA PRO A 103 2.96 0.30 -5.95
C PRO A 103 2.27 1.47 -6.68
N VAL A 104 1.30 2.11 -6.03
CA VAL A 104 0.71 3.36 -6.50
C VAL A 104 1.79 4.45 -6.51
N PRO A 105 2.03 5.11 -7.65
CA PRO A 105 3.07 6.12 -7.75
C PRO A 105 2.62 7.46 -7.15
N ILE A 106 3.56 8.15 -6.50
CA ILE A 106 3.37 9.51 -6.00
C ILE A 106 3.83 10.56 -7.01
N SER A 107 3.44 11.83 -6.81
CA SER A 107 3.90 12.93 -7.66
C SER A 107 5.39 13.24 -7.46
N LYS A 108 6.04 13.84 -8.47
CA LYS A 108 7.44 14.30 -8.36
C LYS A 108 7.64 15.25 -7.18
N GLN A 109 6.67 16.13 -6.91
CA GLN A 109 6.70 17.01 -5.75
C GLN A 109 6.73 16.23 -4.44
N ARG A 110 5.85 15.22 -4.26
CA ARG A 110 5.86 14.37 -3.04
C ARG A 110 7.12 13.53 -2.95
N MET A 111 7.67 13.08 -4.07
CA MET A 111 8.95 12.38 -4.09
C MET A 111 10.09 13.30 -3.61
N PHE A 112 10.09 14.56 -4.02
CA PHE A 112 11.06 15.55 -3.55
C PHE A 112 10.89 15.88 -2.06
N GLU A 113 9.62 16.08 -1.61
CA GLU A 113 9.32 16.41 -0.21
C GLU A 113 9.62 15.28 0.77
N ARG A 114 9.45 14.01 0.36
CA ARG A 114 9.55 12.83 1.24
C ARG A 114 10.80 11.99 1.01
N GLY A 115 11.45 12.16 -0.13
CA GLY A 115 12.61 11.36 -0.55
C GLY A 115 12.28 9.94 -1.02
N TYR A 116 11.02 9.47 -0.85
CA TYR A 116 10.62 8.11 -1.22
C TYR A 116 9.11 7.95 -1.38
N ASN A 117 8.72 6.84 -2.06
CA ASN A 117 7.33 6.41 -2.19
C ASN A 117 6.99 5.37 -1.12
N GLN A 118 6.05 5.66 -0.23
CA GLN A 118 5.62 4.78 0.86
C GLN A 118 5.07 3.45 0.34
N SER A 119 4.22 3.51 -0.69
CA SER A 119 3.62 2.31 -1.30
C SER A 119 4.68 1.39 -1.90
N GLU A 120 5.76 1.95 -2.46
CA GLU A 120 6.90 1.20 -3.00
C GLU A 120 7.70 0.48 -1.90
N TYR A 121 8.01 1.17 -0.79
CA TYR A 121 8.68 0.55 0.35
C TYR A 121 7.86 -0.60 0.94
N ILE A 122 6.55 -0.40 1.09
CA ILE A 122 5.64 -1.44 1.59
C ILE A 122 5.59 -2.62 0.62
N ALA A 123 5.45 -2.37 -0.69
CA ALA A 123 5.42 -3.41 -1.71
C ALA A 123 6.71 -4.23 -1.75
N ASN A 124 7.87 -3.59 -1.62
CA ASN A 124 9.16 -4.28 -1.60
C ASN A 124 9.30 -5.20 -0.38
N PHE A 125 8.93 -4.75 0.83
CA PHE A 125 8.94 -5.62 2.01
C PHE A 125 7.87 -6.71 1.95
N LEU A 126 6.68 -6.42 1.44
CA LEU A 126 5.66 -7.43 1.20
C LEU A 126 6.18 -8.54 0.26
N ALA A 127 6.92 -8.16 -0.78
CA ALA A 127 7.51 -9.09 -1.74
C ALA A 127 8.48 -10.10 -1.09
N GLU A 128 9.20 -9.69 -0.06
CA GLU A 128 10.10 -10.59 0.70
C GLU A 128 9.32 -11.73 1.37
N PHE A 129 8.07 -11.48 1.81
CA PHE A 129 7.22 -12.46 2.46
C PHE A 129 6.44 -13.33 1.47
N CYS A 130 5.83 -12.73 0.46
CA CYS A 130 4.94 -13.45 -0.48
C CYS A 130 5.68 -14.03 -1.69
N LYS A 131 6.96 -13.69 -1.88
CA LYS A 131 7.79 -14.11 -3.04
C LYS A 131 7.21 -13.71 -4.40
N ILE A 132 6.43 -12.63 -4.42
CA ILE A 132 5.85 -12.03 -5.63
C ILE A 132 6.74 -10.86 -6.07
N LYS A 133 7.06 -10.79 -7.36
CA LYS A 133 7.92 -9.73 -7.91
C LYS A 133 7.21 -8.37 -7.91
N VAL A 134 7.93 -7.32 -7.48
CA VAL A 134 7.47 -5.92 -7.61
C VAL A 134 7.84 -5.38 -8.98
N LEU A 135 6.87 -4.80 -9.69
CA LEU A 135 7.09 -4.04 -10.91
C LEU A 135 7.14 -2.54 -10.58
N ASN A 136 8.28 -2.11 -10.04
CA ASN A 136 8.56 -0.68 -9.84
C ASN A 136 8.56 0.05 -11.19
N ASN A 137 8.03 1.26 -11.24
CA ASN A 137 7.94 2.08 -12.44
C ASN A 137 7.06 1.52 -13.58
N CYS A 138 6.32 0.42 -13.39
CA CYS A 138 5.34 -0.03 -14.36
C CYS A 138 4.16 0.94 -14.46
N LEU A 139 3.70 1.44 -13.32
CA LEU A 139 2.71 2.51 -13.23
C LEU A 139 3.42 3.82 -12.84
N ILE A 140 3.16 4.90 -13.58
CA ILE A 140 3.76 6.22 -13.35
C ILE A 140 2.67 7.28 -13.22
N LYS A 141 2.93 8.31 -12.40
CA LYS A 141 2.11 9.51 -12.34
C LYS A 141 2.61 10.51 -13.39
N SER A 142 1.86 10.66 -14.49
CA SER A 142 2.26 11.45 -15.66
C SER A 142 1.99 12.96 -15.52
N ARG A 143 1.00 13.34 -14.68
CA ARG A 143 0.65 14.75 -14.42
C ARG A 143 0.86 15.13 -12.97
N ASN A 144 1.49 16.28 -12.73
CA ASN A 144 1.53 16.93 -11.42
C ASN A 144 0.22 17.71 -11.23
N ASN A 145 -0.72 17.12 -10.52
CA ASN A 145 -1.93 17.84 -10.14
C ASN A 145 -1.63 18.73 -8.92
N SER A 146 -2.19 19.97 -8.90
CA SER A 146 -2.06 20.96 -7.83
C SER A 146 -2.37 20.39 -6.43
N LYS A 147 -1.89 21.08 -5.38
CA LYS A 147 -1.97 20.68 -3.95
C LYS A 147 -3.32 20.08 -3.56
N GLN A 148 -3.36 18.76 -3.40
CA GLN A 148 -4.57 17.99 -3.06
C GLN A 148 -5.05 18.17 -1.62
N SER A 149 -4.26 18.79 -0.74
CA SER A 149 -4.58 18.90 0.69
C SER A 149 -5.75 19.85 1.02
N LEU A 150 -6.10 20.74 0.08
CA LEU A 150 -7.15 21.74 0.23
C LEU A 150 -8.43 21.44 -0.59
N LEU A 151 -8.47 20.32 -1.33
CA LEU A 151 -9.57 20.01 -2.25
C LEU A 151 -10.67 19.19 -1.58
N SER A 152 -11.92 19.47 -1.96
CA SER A 152 -13.10 18.66 -1.63
C SER A 152 -13.03 17.25 -2.24
N ALA A 153 -13.90 16.34 -1.81
CA ALA A 153 -13.92 14.97 -2.33
C ALA A 153 -14.19 14.92 -3.85
N SER A 154 -15.07 15.78 -4.38
CA SER A 154 -15.39 15.87 -5.80
C SER A 154 -14.21 16.40 -6.62
N GLU A 155 -13.51 17.42 -6.14
CA GLU A 155 -12.31 17.96 -6.79
C GLU A 155 -11.17 16.95 -6.81
N ARG A 156 -11.03 16.10 -5.77
CA ARG A 156 -10.06 14.99 -5.77
C ARG A 156 -10.35 13.96 -6.85
N GLN A 157 -11.62 13.64 -7.11
CA GLN A 157 -12.00 12.74 -8.21
C GLN A 157 -11.64 13.30 -9.58
N HIS A 158 -11.86 14.60 -9.82
CA HIS A 158 -11.52 15.25 -11.10
C HIS A 158 -10.00 15.35 -11.30
N ASN A 159 -9.25 15.63 -10.24
CA ASN A 159 -7.80 15.79 -10.30
C ASN A 159 -7.01 14.50 -10.55
N VAL A 160 -7.59 13.33 -10.36
CA VAL A 160 -6.89 12.05 -10.63
C VAL A 160 -7.17 11.48 -12.02
N LYS A 161 -8.18 11.98 -12.74
CA LYS A 161 -8.51 11.49 -14.10
C LYS A 161 -7.33 11.68 -15.05
N ASN A 162 -6.94 10.58 -15.74
CA ASN A 162 -5.84 10.53 -16.70
C ASN A 162 -4.50 11.03 -16.13
N ALA A 163 -4.29 10.90 -14.80
CA ALA A 163 -3.06 11.30 -14.14
C ALA A 163 -2.00 10.19 -14.11
N TYR A 164 -2.35 8.99 -14.51
CA TYR A 164 -1.49 7.81 -14.48
C TYR A 164 -1.29 7.23 -15.87
N ALA A 165 -0.17 6.55 -16.07
CA ALA A 165 0.13 5.82 -17.31
C ALA A 165 0.91 4.54 -17.01
N VAL A 166 0.70 3.51 -17.83
CA VAL A 166 1.43 2.25 -17.75
C VAL A 166 2.64 2.29 -18.67
N LYS A 167 3.81 1.89 -18.13
CA LYS A 167 5.02 1.60 -18.89
C LYS A 167 5.18 0.08 -19.02
N ASN A 168 5.68 -0.37 -20.17
CA ASN A 168 5.91 -1.79 -20.47
C ASN A 168 4.63 -2.64 -20.28
N PRO A 169 3.54 -2.31 -21.01
CA PRO A 169 2.23 -2.95 -20.85
C PRO A 169 2.27 -4.45 -21.11
N GLU A 170 3.22 -4.94 -21.89
CA GLU A 170 3.44 -6.36 -22.18
C GLU A 170 3.67 -7.20 -20.91
N LYS A 171 4.19 -6.59 -19.82
CA LYS A 171 4.44 -7.29 -18.55
C LYS A 171 3.18 -7.59 -17.75
N ILE A 172 2.12 -6.82 -17.98
CA ILE A 172 0.88 -6.94 -17.18
C ILE A 172 -0.26 -7.58 -17.94
N LYS A 173 -0.14 -7.74 -19.26
CA LYS A 173 -1.17 -8.33 -20.10
C LYS A 173 -1.48 -9.76 -19.66
N GLY A 174 -2.76 -10.05 -19.36
CA GLY A 174 -3.24 -11.35 -18.89
C GLY A 174 -2.83 -11.69 -17.44
N LYS A 175 -2.25 -10.75 -16.68
CA LYS A 175 -1.73 -10.97 -15.32
C LYS A 175 -2.69 -10.48 -14.24
N THR A 176 -2.67 -11.15 -13.10
CA THR A 176 -3.28 -10.67 -11.86
C THR A 176 -2.32 -9.74 -11.14
N ILE A 177 -2.76 -8.52 -10.88
CA ILE A 177 -1.96 -7.46 -10.29
C ILE A 177 -2.48 -7.12 -8.90
N MET A 178 -1.60 -7.12 -7.91
CA MET A 178 -1.88 -6.59 -6.58
C MET A 178 -1.37 -5.15 -6.51
N LEU A 179 -2.28 -4.19 -6.51
CA LEU A 179 -2.00 -2.75 -6.50
C LEU A 179 -1.92 -2.26 -5.05
N ILE A 180 -0.77 -1.74 -4.61
CA ILE A 180 -0.49 -1.38 -3.22
C ILE A 180 -0.54 0.13 -3.04
N ASP A 181 -1.37 0.61 -2.10
CA ASP A 181 -1.44 2.01 -1.68
C ASP A 181 -1.30 2.15 -0.16
N ASP A 182 -0.81 3.30 0.31
CA ASP A 182 -0.62 3.56 1.73
C ASP A 182 -1.92 3.99 2.43
N ILE A 183 -2.70 4.89 1.82
CA ILE A 183 -3.96 5.41 2.39
C ILE A 183 -5.00 5.60 1.30
N MET A 184 -6.14 4.95 1.46
CA MET A 184 -7.34 5.17 0.67
C MET A 184 -8.31 6.11 1.41
N THR A 185 -8.68 7.22 0.77
CA THR A 185 -9.75 8.12 1.25
C THR A 185 -11.04 7.87 0.47
N THR A 186 -11.16 8.41 -0.73
CA THR A 186 -12.30 8.21 -1.63
C THR A 186 -12.11 7.05 -2.60
N GLY A 187 -10.96 6.40 -2.61
CA GLY A 187 -10.61 5.37 -3.58
C GLY A 187 -10.29 5.87 -4.99
N ALA A 188 -10.44 7.17 -5.27
CA ALA A 188 -10.26 7.73 -6.61
C ALA A 188 -8.87 7.45 -7.22
N THR A 189 -7.81 7.55 -6.41
CA THR A 189 -6.43 7.27 -6.85
C THR A 189 -6.27 5.80 -7.27
N ILE A 190 -6.65 4.88 -6.39
CA ILE A 190 -6.48 3.45 -6.62
C ILE A 190 -7.37 2.97 -7.77
N ASN A 191 -8.57 3.55 -7.89
CA ASN A 191 -9.50 3.25 -8.98
C ASN A 191 -8.97 3.72 -10.35
N GLU A 192 -8.39 4.93 -10.44
CA GLU A 192 -7.80 5.42 -11.68
C GLU A 192 -6.54 4.62 -12.07
N CYS A 193 -5.72 4.22 -11.09
CA CYS A 193 -4.59 3.32 -11.31
C CYS A 193 -5.05 1.96 -11.84
N ALA A 194 -6.10 1.37 -11.24
CA ALA A 194 -6.69 0.11 -11.67
C ALA A 194 -7.26 0.21 -13.08
N LYS A 195 -7.95 1.31 -13.41
CA LYS A 195 -8.47 1.59 -14.75
C LYS A 195 -7.36 1.56 -15.80
N GLU A 196 -6.25 2.23 -15.55
CA GLU A 196 -5.13 2.21 -16.48
C GLU A 196 -4.52 0.80 -16.62
N LEU A 197 -4.39 0.04 -15.53
CA LEU A 197 -3.92 -1.35 -15.60
C LEU A 197 -4.87 -2.24 -16.42
N LYS A 198 -6.19 -2.12 -16.21
CA LYS A 198 -7.21 -2.85 -16.98
C LYS A 198 -7.20 -2.47 -18.46
N LYS A 199 -7.06 -1.19 -18.78
CA LYS A 199 -6.97 -0.68 -20.17
C LYS A 199 -5.80 -1.33 -20.93
N TYR A 200 -4.71 -1.65 -20.25
CA TYR A 200 -3.56 -2.34 -20.84
C TYR A 200 -3.58 -3.86 -20.63
N GLY A 201 -4.74 -4.44 -20.32
CA GLY A 201 -5.00 -5.87 -20.37
C GLY A 201 -4.63 -6.65 -19.11
N ALA A 202 -4.53 -6.02 -17.95
CA ALA A 202 -4.48 -6.76 -16.69
C ALA A 202 -5.73 -7.62 -16.53
N LYS A 203 -5.56 -8.92 -16.26
CA LYS A 203 -6.66 -9.89 -16.09
C LYS A 203 -7.49 -9.53 -14.86
N GLU A 204 -6.82 -9.31 -13.75
CA GLU A 204 -7.43 -9.00 -12.46
C GLU A 204 -6.60 -7.93 -11.74
N VAL A 205 -7.26 -7.00 -11.06
CA VAL A 205 -6.62 -6.00 -10.19
C VAL A 205 -7.17 -6.12 -8.78
N ILE A 206 -6.32 -6.51 -7.85
CA ILE A 206 -6.59 -6.60 -6.43
C ILE A 206 -6.03 -5.32 -5.77
N ALA A 207 -6.90 -4.43 -5.33
CA ALA A 207 -6.50 -3.21 -4.66
C ALA A 207 -6.23 -3.48 -3.18
N ILE A 208 -5.07 -3.06 -2.68
CA ILE A 208 -4.70 -3.15 -1.26
C ILE A 208 -4.35 -1.76 -0.76
N ALA A 209 -5.11 -1.27 0.22
CA ALA A 209 -4.80 -0.04 0.94
C ALA A 209 -4.49 -0.38 2.40
N LEU A 210 -3.35 0.09 2.89
CA LEU A 210 -3.00 -0.20 4.28
C LEU A 210 -3.96 0.49 5.24
N LEU A 211 -4.24 1.77 4.98
CA LEU A 211 -5.21 2.50 5.77
C LEU A 211 -6.37 3.00 4.92
N TYR A 212 -7.55 3.12 5.53
CA TYR A 212 -8.71 3.71 4.89
C TYR A 212 -9.42 4.73 5.80
N SER A 213 -9.97 5.77 5.20
CA SER A 213 -10.78 6.78 5.90
C SER A 213 -12.26 6.42 5.86
N VAL A 214 -12.92 6.40 7.02
CA VAL A 214 -14.37 6.10 7.12
C VAL A 214 -15.23 7.22 6.51
N ARG A 215 -14.70 8.45 6.40
CA ARG A 215 -15.45 9.61 5.89
C ARG A 215 -15.53 9.69 4.36
N GLY A 216 -14.82 8.81 3.63
CA GLY A 216 -14.91 8.71 2.17
C GLY A 216 -15.77 7.50 1.82
N GLY A 217 -17.05 7.70 1.52
CA GLY A 217 -17.92 6.63 1.08
C GLY A 217 -17.43 6.00 -0.24
N ILE A 218 -17.29 4.69 -0.27
CA ILE A 218 -17.41 3.81 -1.43
C ILE A 218 -18.65 2.98 -1.18
#